data_311c5e644a9325421f52c2d5d297a790
#
_entry.id   311c5e644a9325421f52c2d5d297a790
#
_cell.length_a   1.000
_cell.length_b   1.000
_cell.length_c   1.000
_cell.angle_alpha   90.00
_cell.angle_beta   90.00
_cell.angle_gamma   90.00
#
_symmetry.space_group_name_H-M   'P 1'
#
loop_
_entity.id
_entity.type
_entity.pdbx_description
1 polymer ?
#
loop_
_entity_poly.entity_id
_entity_poly.type
_entity_poly.pdbx_seq_one_letter_code
_entity_poly.pdbx_strand_id
1 'polypeptide(L)'
;MSSSPRIRAWIAALLFCTAALAANLAAAETIALIGTGNVGTALGRRFAEHGHTVIYGSRDPSSAEVAALVLETGHGARALIPAEAAARSRVVVLAVPWTATEDVVRGLGNLSGKIVVDPTNPRVTASDGFADYPPLPDSNAERIARLAPGAQVVKAFSTLGAETMYEPSLAEGPVTIPVVGDDRAAKEVVAALAREIGLDAVDVGPLRHARIIEGLHYLRANALGGRVNFYFPRDHARD
;
A
#
# COMPACT_ATOMS: atom_id res chain seq x y z
N MET A 1 -34.01 40.98 20.08
CA MET A 1 -32.88 40.54 20.92
C MET A 1 -31.67 40.32 20.04
N SER A 2 -30.76 41.29 19.94
CA SER A 2 -29.56 41.28 19.08
C SER A 2 -28.46 40.60 19.86
N SER A 3 -27.99 39.44 19.38
CA SER A 3 -26.81 38.77 19.96
C SER A 3 -25.55 39.59 19.73
N SER A 4 -24.77 39.80 20.78
CA SER A 4 -23.57 40.65 20.76
C SER A 4 -22.54 40.14 19.71
N PRO A 5 -21.75 41.03 19.10
CA PRO A 5 -20.77 40.66 18.06
C PRO A 5 -19.69 39.66 18.60
N ARG A 6 -19.46 39.61 19.90
CA ARG A 6 -18.55 38.65 20.55
C ARG A 6 -19.11 37.20 20.50
N ILE A 7 -20.40 37.02 20.72
CA ILE A 7 -21.02 35.69 20.69
C ILE A 7 -21.00 35.12 19.24
N ARG A 8 -21.21 35.95 18.24
CA ARG A 8 -21.09 35.55 16.81
C ARG A 8 -19.68 35.14 16.43
N ALA A 9 -18.66 35.83 16.95
CA ALA A 9 -17.25 35.49 16.71
C ALA A 9 -16.86 34.14 17.37
N TRP A 10 -17.36 33.84 18.56
CA TRP A 10 -17.10 32.55 19.20
C TRP A 10 -17.80 31.37 18.50
N ILE A 11 -19.03 31.56 18.02
CA ILE A 11 -19.76 30.54 17.25
C ILE A 11 -19.06 30.28 15.91
N ALA A 12 -18.59 31.31 15.22
CA ALA A 12 -17.83 31.18 13.98
C ALA A 12 -16.48 30.46 14.20
N ALA A 13 -15.77 30.77 15.28
CA ALA A 13 -14.52 30.10 15.64
C ALA A 13 -14.72 28.63 16.00
N LEU A 14 -15.81 28.29 16.71
CA LEU A 14 -16.15 26.91 17.05
C LEU A 14 -16.53 26.10 15.80
N LEU A 15 -17.28 26.66 14.88
CA LEU A 15 -17.65 26.04 13.61
C LEU A 15 -16.44 25.86 12.70
N PHE A 16 -15.47 26.78 12.72
CA PHE A 16 -14.23 26.65 11.96
C PHE A 16 -13.30 25.57 12.54
N CYS A 17 -13.21 25.46 13.88
CA CYS A 17 -12.46 24.38 14.53
C CYS A 17 -13.06 23.01 14.30
N THR A 18 -14.39 22.86 14.29
CA THR A 18 -15.04 21.56 14.01
C THR A 18 -14.90 21.16 12.54
N ALA A 19 -14.92 22.12 11.61
CA ALA A 19 -14.67 21.86 10.20
C ALA A 19 -13.21 21.47 9.92
N ALA A 20 -12.24 22.06 10.63
CA ALA A 20 -10.82 21.72 10.51
C ALA A 20 -10.50 20.34 11.11
N LEU A 21 -11.22 19.92 12.16
CA LEU A 21 -11.05 18.58 12.76
C LEU A 21 -11.67 17.47 11.90
N ALA A 22 -12.73 17.78 11.13
CA ALA A 22 -13.36 16.83 10.21
C ALA A 22 -12.57 16.63 8.90
N ALA A 23 -11.66 17.52 8.55
CA ALA A 23 -10.90 17.48 7.30
C ALA A 23 -9.71 16.47 7.30
N ASN A 24 -9.43 15.80 8.43
CA ASN A 24 -8.30 14.88 8.56
C ASN A 24 -8.66 13.41 8.81
N LEU A 25 -9.95 13.06 8.74
CA LEU A 25 -10.35 11.66 8.67
C LEU A 25 -10.27 11.27 7.19
N ALA A 26 -9.17 10.65 6.79
CA ALA A 26 -9.12 9.98 5.49
C ALA A 26 -10.36 9.07 5.39
N ALA A 27 -11.10 9.18 4.28
CA ALA A 27 -12.30 8.37 4.11
C ALA A 27 -11.93 6.90 4.19
N ALA A 28 -12.70 6.11 4.97
CA ALA A 28 -12.48 4.67 5.07
C ALA A 28 -12.53 4.02 3.68
N GLU A 29 -11.46 3.35 3.30
CA GLU A 29 -11.35 2.68 2.00
C GLU A 29 -11.82 1.23 2.10
N THR A 30 -12.31 0.69 0.97
CA THR A 30 -12.44 -0.75 0.81
C THR A 30 -11.22 -1.28 0.06
N ILE A 31 -10.44 -2.14 0.71
CA ILE A 31 -9.13 -2.59 0.27
C ILE A 31 -9.15 -4.11 0.06
N ALA A 32 -8.85 -4.56 -1.16
CA ALA A 32 -8.60 -5.96 -1.44
C ALA A 32 -7.11 -6.26 -1.27
N LEU A 33 -6.77 -7.24 -0.43
CA LEU A 33 -5.44 -7.82 -0.33
C LEU A 33 -5.43 -9.10 -1.17
N ILE A 34 -4.92 -9.04 -2.40
CA ILE A 34 -4.84 -10.22 -3.26
C ILE A 34 -3.63 -11.04 -2.87
N GLY A 35 -3.88 -12.08 -2.10
CA GLY A 35 -2.89 -12.94 -1.46
C GLY A 35 -2.91 -12.81 0.07
N THR A 36 -2.79 -13.96 0.74
CA THR A 36 -2.87 -14.14 2.20
C THR A 36 -1.52 -14.50 2.83
N GLY A 37 -0.42 -14.20 2.11
CA GLY A 37 0.95 -14.36 2.62
C GLY A 37 1.36 -13.23 3.56
N ASN A 38 2.65 -13.20 3.95
CA ASN A 38 3.16 -12.26 4.96
C ASN A 38 2.82 -10.79 4.67
N VAL A 39 2.99 -10.32 3.44
CA VAL A 39 2.67 -8.92 3.05
C VAL A 39 1.18 -8.65 3.13
N GLY A 40 0.33 -9.55 2.57
CA GLY A 40 -1.12 -9.40 2.60
C GLY A 40 -1.66 -9.42 4.02
N THR A 41 -1.15 -10.30 4.87
CA THR A 41 -1.51 -10.39 6.29
C THR A 41 -1.10 -9.12 7.05
N ALA A 42 0.14 -8.68 6.90
CA ALA A 42 0.66 -7.50 7.58
C ALA A 42 -0.13 -6.23 7.24
N LEU A 43 -0.25 -5.93 5.95
CA LEU A 43 -0.98 -4.74 5.49
C LEU A 43 -2.48 -4.84 5.81
N GLY A 44 -3.08 -6.03 5.63
CA GLY A 44 -4.51 -6.22 5.88
C GLY A 44 -4.89 -5.97 7.34
N ARG A 45 -4.14 -6.51 8.29
CA ARG A 45 -4.36 -6.25 9.72
C ARG A 45 -4.21 -4.77 10.04
N ARG A 46 -3.13 -4.13 9.59
CA ARG A 46 -2.89 -2.72 9.86
C ARG A 46 -3.98 -1.81 9.27
N PHE A 47 -4.40 -2.06 8.04
CA PHE A 47 -5.48 -1.28 7.43
C PHE A 47 -6.82 -1.49 8.17
N ALA A 48 -7.13 -2.71 8.58
CA ALA A 48 -8.34 -3.00 9.37
C ALA A 48 -8.32 -2.28 10.72
N GLU A 49 -7.20 -2.29 11.45
CA GLU A 49 -7.00 -1.57 12.72
C GLU A 49 -7.20 -0.05 12.56
N HIS A 50 -6.95 0.51 11.38
CA HIS A 50 -7.15 1.93 11.07
C HIS A 50 -8.52 2.24 10.44
N GLY A 51 -9.45 1.30 10.50
CA GLY A 51 -10.87 1.51 10.15
C GLY A 51 -11.20 1.30 8.68
N HIS A 52 -10.29 0.75 7.87
CA HIS A 52 -10.58 0.37 6.49
C HIS A 52 -11.31 -0.97 6.41
N THR A 53 -12.16 -1.13 5.40
CA THR A 53 -12.79 -2.43 5.10
C THR A 53 -11.81 -3.31 4.34
N VAL A 54 -11.37 -4.42 4.95
CA VAL A 54 -10.42 -5.35 4.37
C VAL A 54 -11.10 -6.58 3.79
N ILE A 55 -10.76 -6.92 2.54
CA ILE A 55 -11.21 -8.12 1.86
C ILE A 55 -9.99 -8.89 1.37
N TYR A 56 -9.70 -10.04 1.96
CA TYR A 56 -8.64 -10.92 1.49
C TYR A 56 -9.07 -11.67 0.23
N GLY A 57 -8.29 -11.56 -0.83
CA GLY A 57 -8.46 -12.34 -2.06
C GLY A 57 -7.66 -13.63 -1.97
N SER A 58 -8.32 -14.75 -1.74
CA SER A 58 -7.71 -16.09 -1.64
C SER A 58 -8.22 -17.03 -2.71
N ARG A 59 -7.37 -17.96 -3.17
CA ARG A 59 -7.79 -19.05 -4.07
C ARG A 59 -8.74 -20.02 -3.38
N ASP A 60 -8.58 -20.18 -2.07
CA ASP A 60 -9.51 -20.93 -1.21
C ASP A 60 -9.91 -20.06 0.00
N PRO A 61 -10.97 -19.23 -0.15
CA PRO A 61 -11.44 -18.36 0.93
C PRO A 61 -12.00 -19.13 2.13
N SER A 62 -12.34 -20.40 1.95
CA SER A 62 -12.95 -21.27 2.96
C SER A 62 -11.92 -22.09 3.76
N SER A 63 -10.66 -22.06 3.38
CA SER A 63 -9.62 -22.81 4.09
C SER A 63 -9.50 -22.36 5.55
N ALA A 64 -9.12 -23.31 6.43
CA ALA A 64 -8.95 -23.05 7.85
C ALA A 64 -7.93 -21.93 8.13
N GLU A 65 -6.86 -21.85 7.31
CA GLU A 65 -5.83 -20.81 7.42
C GLU A 65 -6.40 -19.41 7.12
N VAL A 66 -7.22 -19.29 6.08
CA VAL A 66 -7.84 -18.02 5.70
C VAL A 66 -8.92 -17.64 6.72
N ALA A 67 -9.69 -18.60 7.21
CA ALA A 67 -10.67 -18.34 8.27
C ALA A 67 -10.00 -17.84 9.56
N ALA A 68 -8.87 -18.42 9.95
CA ALA A 68 -8.07 -17.97 11.09
C ALA A 68 -7.54 -16.55 10.86
N LEU A 69 -6.99 -16.25 9.67
CA LEU A 69 -6.52 -14.91 9.32
C LEU A 69 -7.64 -13.86 9.42
N VAL A 70 -8.82 -14.16 8.90
CA VAL A 70 -9.98 -13.26 8.97
C VAL A 70 -10.39 -13.00 10.42
N LEU A 71 -10.45 -14.05 11.24
CA LEU A 71 -10.78 -13.96 12.66
C LEU A 71 -9.75 -13.10 13.42
N GLU A 72 -8.46 -13.35 13.21
CA GLU A 72 -7.37 -12.63 13.85
C GLU A 72 -7.29 -11.16 13.39
N THR A 73 -7.61 -10.87 12.12
CA THR A 73 -7.71 -9.50 11.61
C THR A 73 -8.85 -8.74 12.28
N GLY A 74 -9.99 -9.41 12.53
CA GLY A 74 -11.15 -8.76 13.14
C GLY A 74 -11.72 -7.63 12.28
N HIS A 75 -12.28 -6.60 12.92
CA HIS A 75 -12.75 -5.35 12.27
C HIS A 75 -13.66 -5.53 11.05
N GLY A 76 -14.39 -6.66 10.98
CA GLY A 76 -15.26 -6.97 9.85
C GLY A 76 -14.53 -7.42 8.58
N ALA A 77 -13.26 -7.80 8.69
CA ALA A 77 -12.52 -8.40 7.59
C ALA A 77 -13.21 -9.66 7.08
N ARG A 78 -13.04 -9.95 5.80
CA ARG A 78 -13.61 -11.14 5.17
C ARG A 78 -12.69 -11.65 4.06
N ALA A 79 -12.94 -12.86 3.59
CA ALA A 79 -12.24 -13.46 2.47
C ALA A 79 -13.19 -13.78 1.32
N LEU A 80 -12.76 -13.56 0.10
CA LEU A 80 -13.46 -13.87 -1.15
C LEU A 80 -12.45 -14.43 -2.16
N ILE A 81 -12.93 -14.96 -3.28
CA ILE A 81 -12.04 -15.24 -4.41
C ILE A 81 -11.45 -13.93 -4.95
N PRO A 82 -10.23 -13.94 -5.55
CA PRO A 82 -9.51 -12.72 -5.91
C PRO A 82 -10.31 -11.75 -6.78
N ALA A 83 -11.03 -12.26 -7.79
CA ALA A 83 -11.83 -11.42 -8.68
C ALA A 83 -12.99 -10.71 -7.96
N GLU A 84 -13.66 -11.39 -7.03
CA GLU A 84 -14.73 -10.78 -6.25
C GLU A 84 -14.20 -9.76 -5.23
N ALA A 85 -13.07 -10.06 -4.59
CA ALA A 85 -12.40 -9.13 -3.68
C ALA A 85 -12.02 -7.84 -4.43
N ALA A 86 -11.40 -7.96 -5.60
CA ALA A 86 -11.05 -6.82 -6.44
C ALA A 86 -12.28 -6.04 -6.92
N ALA A 87 -13.34 -6.73 -7.36
CA ALA A 87 -14.57 -6.08 -7.85
C ALA A 87 -15.21 -5.19 -6.78
N ARG A 88 -15.18 -5.61 -5.51
CA ARG A 88 -15.81 -4.92 -4.37
C ARG A 88 -14.94 -3.84 -3.72
N SER A 89 -13.71 -3.64 -4.21
CA SER A 89 -12.74 -2.74 -3.58
C SER A 89 -12.35 -1.60 -4.50
N ARG A 90 -12.07 -0.44 -3.93
CA ARG A 90 -11.49 0.70 -4.63
C ARG A 90 -9.97 0.55 -4.76
N VAL A 91 -9.33 0.05 -3.69
CA VAL A 91 -7.88 -0.18 -3.64
C VAL A 91 -7.63 -1.69 -3.71
N VAL A 92 -6.73 -2.11 -4.59
CA VAL A 92 -6.37 -3.52 -4.81
C VAL A 92 -4.87 -3.68 -4.63
N VAL A 93 -4.44 -4.37 -3.58
CA VAL A 93 -3.02 -4.60 -3.27
C VAL A 93 -2.63 -5.99 -3.78
N LEU A 94 -1.62 -6.07 -4.63
CA LEU A 94 -1.14 -7.31 -5.23
C LEU A 94 -0.10 -8.01 -4.33
N ALA A 95 -0.54 -8.58 -3.22
CA ALA A 95 0.31 -9.25 -2.23
C ALA A 95 0.64 -10.71 -2.62
N VAL A 96 1.07 -10.92 -3.86
CA VAL A 96 1.40 -12.21 -4.45
C VAL A 96 2.87 -12.26 -4.88
N PRO A 97 3.47 -13.44 -5.08
CA PRO A 97 4.80 -13.53 -5.69
C PRO A 97 4.82 -12.83 -7.06
N TRP A 98 5.91 -12.11 -7.37
CA TRP A 98 6.02 -11.35 -8.62
C TRP A 98 5.81 -12.21 -9.88
N THR A 99 6.23 -13.49 -9.83
CA THR A 99 6.06 -14.45 -10.92
C THR A 99 4.60 -14.81 -11.19
N ALA A 100 3.72 -14.65 -10.21
CA ALA A 100 2.29 -14.90 -10.36
C ALA A 100 1.49 -13.63 -10.73
N THR A 101 2.12 -12.46 -10.72
CA THR A 101 1.43 -11.16 -10.85
C THR A 101 0.65 -11.06 -12.16
N GLU A 102 1.24 -11.49 -13.27
CA GLU A 102 0.62 -11.40 -14.59
C GLU A 102 -0.68 -12.23 -14.67
N ASP A 103 -0.61 -13.49 -14.27
CA ASP A 103 -1.79 -14.37 -14.30
C ASP A 103 -2.87 -13.90 -13.33
N VAL A 104 -2.44 -13.44 -12.15
CA VAL A 104 -3.36 -12.87 -11.15
C VAL A 104 -4.07 -11.65 -11.72
N VAL A 105 -3.35 -10.66 -12.25
CA VAL A 105 -3.95 -9.42 -12.79
C VAL A 105 -4.95 -9.74 -13.91
N ARG A 106 -4.61 -10.67 -14.83
CA ARG A 106 -5.53 -11.13 -15.88
C ARG A 106 -6.81 -11.74 -15.31
N GLY A 107 -6.72 -12.42 -14.17
CA GLY A 107 -7.84 -13.08 -13.50
C GLY A 107 -8.70 -12.17 -12.62
N LEU A 108 -8.28 -10.92 -12.31
CA LEU A 108 -9.04 -10.02 -11.43
C LEU A 108 -10.26 -9.35 -12.09
N GLY A 109 -10.41 -9.45 -13.41
CA GLY A 109 -11.49 -8.81 -14.16
C GLY A 109 -11.21 -7.31 -14.41
N ASN A 110 -12.27 -6.49 -14.41
CA ASN A 110 -12.13 -5.07 -14.74
C ASN A 110 -11.56 -4.26 -13.57
N LEU A 111 -10.35 -3.72 -13.75
CA LEU A 111 -9.67 -2.86 -12.80
C LEU A 111 -9.72 -1.36 -13.16
N SER A 112 -10.43 -0.99 -14.22
CA SER A 112 -10.54 0.42 -14.64
C SER A 112 -11.10 1.30 -13.51
N GLY A 113 -10.46 2.43 -13.27
CA GLY A 113 -10.81 3.36 -12.21
C GLY A 113 -10.43 2.92 -10.79
N LYS A 114 -9.83 1.75 -10.63
CA LYS A 114 -9.33 1.26 -9.33
C LYS A 114 -7.87 1.64 -9.13
N ILE A 115 -7.48 1.82 -7.89
CA ILE A 115 -6.07 1.99 -7.49
C ILE A 115 -5.48 0.58 -7.30
N VAL A 116 -4.47 0.25 -8.09
CA VAL A 116 -3.75 -1.03 -8.00
C VAL A 116 -2.38 -0.77 -7.38
N VAL A 117 -2.18 -1.29 -6.19
CA VAL A 117 -0.91 -1.14 -5.45
C VAL A 117 -0.02 -2.35 -5.71
N ASP A 118 1.20 -2.09 -6.16
CA ASP A 118 2.23 -3.11 -6.42
C ASP A 118 3.34 -3.09 -5.37
N PRO A 119 3.33 -3.99 -4.37
CA PRO A 119 4.43 -4.17 -3.43
C PRO A 119 5.45 -5.22 -3.89
N THR A 120 5.33 -5.77 -5.09
CA THR A 120 6.16 -6.89 -5.55
C THR A 120 7.55 -6.44 -6.00
N ASN A 121 8.49 -7.37 -6.00
CA ASN A 121 9.85 -7.14 -6.49
C ASN A 121 10.25 -8.28 -7.43
N PRO A 122 10.45 -7.99 -8.73
CA PRO A 122 11.02 -8.96 -9.66
C PRO A 122 12.40 -9.38 -9.14
N ARG A 123 12.62 -10.68 -8.93
CA ARG A 123 13.86 -11.22 -8.42
C ARG A 123 14.15 -12.59 -9.00
N VAL A 124 15.38 -12.81 -9.39
CA VAL A 124 15.96 -14.13 -9.65
C VAL A 124 17.15 -14.32 -8.70
N THR A 125 17.53 -15.57 -8.46
CA THR A 125 18.75 -15.87 -7.72
C THR A 125 19.82 -16.23 -8.75
N ALA A 126 20.92 -15.48 -8.74
CA ALA A 126 22.07 -15.74 -9.61
C ALA A 126 22.85 -16.98 -9.14
N SER A 127 23.75 -17.50 -9.99
CA SER A 127 24.54 -18.69 -9.69
C SER A 127 25.49 -18.52 -8.50
N ASP A 128 25.86 -17.30 -8.18
CA ASP A 128 26.66 -16.93 -6.99
C ASP A 128 25.83 -16.77 -5.71
N GLY A 129 24.51 -16.98 -5.79
CA GLY A 129 23.59 -16.92 -4.66
C GLY A 129 23.01 -15.53 -4.37
N PHE A 130 23.45 -14.48 -5.07
CA PHE A 130 22.88 -13.14 -4.91
C PHE A 130 21.54 -12.99 -5.63
N ALA A 131 20.77 -12.04 -5.15
CA ALA A 131 19.54 -11.64 -5.83
C ALA A 131 19.88 -10.71 -6.98
N ASP A 132 19.31 -10.99 -8.14
CA ASP A 132 19.45 -10.21 -9.35
C ASP A 132 18.12 -9.78 -9.95
N TYR A 133 18.17 -8.69 -10.75
CA TYR A 133 17.03 -8.26 -11.53
C TYR A 133 16.86 -9.19 -12.75
N PRO A 134 15.69 -9.79 -12.97
CA PRO A 134 15.48 -10.56 -14.18
C PRO A 134 15.64 -9.67 -15.42
N PRO A 135 15.99 -10.23 -16.59
CA PRO A 135 16.17 -9.47 -17.82
C PRO A 135 14.82 -8.98 -18.39
N LEU A 136 14.16 -8.09 -17.63
CA LEU A 136 12.91 -7.45 -18.03
C LEU A 136 13.19 -6.10 -18.68
N PRO A 137 12.46 -5.73 -19.74
CA PRO A 137 12.62 -4.44 -20.41
C PRO A 137 12.17 -3.27 -19.54
N ASP A 138 11.26 -3.53 -18.60
CA ASP A 138 10.59 -2.55 -17.75
C ASP A 138 10.32 -3.12 -16.34
N SER A 139 9.78 -2.27 -15.44
CA SER A 139 9.38 -2.67 -14.09
C SER A 139 8.15 -3.58 -14.09
N ASN A 140 7.96 -4.34 -12.99
CA ASN A 140 6.74 -5.11 -12.80
C ASN A 140 5.50 -4.20 -12.74
N ALA A 141 5.62 -3.03 -12.10
CA ALA A 141 4.53 -2.06 -12.04
C ALA A 141 4.09 -1.55 -13.42
N GLU A 142 5.03 -1.27 -14.34
CA GLU A 142 4.70 -0.91 -15.72
C GLU A 142 4.05 -2.06 -16.49
N ARG A 143 4.46 -3.30 -16.23
CA ARG A 143 3.79 -4.49 -16.79
C ARG A 143 2.36 -4.63 -16.29
N ILE A 144 2.12 -4.43 -14.99
CA ILE A 144 0.78 -4.42 -14.40
C ILE A 144 -0.09 -3.34 -15.07
N ALA A 145 0.44 -2.13 -15.27
CA ALA A 145 -0.31 -1.04 -15.91
C ALA A 145 -0.76 -1.40 -17.34
N ARG A 146 0.07 -2.11 -18.10
CA ARG A 146 -0.34 -2.59 -19.43
C ARG A 146 -1.40 -3.71 -19.40
N LEU A 147 -1.35 -4.55 -18.36
CA LEU A 147 -2.30 -5.67 -18.20
C LEU A 147 -3.66 -5.22 -17.66
N ALA A 148 -3.69 -4.08 -16.98
CA ALA A 148 -4.88 -3.50 -16.35
C ALA A 148 -5.17 -2.10 -16.92
N PRO A 149 -5.60 -1.99 -18.20
CA PRO A 149 -5.86 -0.70 -18.81
C PRO A 149 -6.93 0.08 -18.03
N GLY A 150 -6.67 1.37 -17.79
CA GLY A 150 -7.54 2.25 -17.00
C GLY A 150 -7.40 2.10 -15.48
N ALA A 151 -6.60 1.18 -14.98
CA ALA A 151 -6.22 1.15 -13.57
C ALA A 151 -5.18 2.23 -13.24
N GLN A 152 -5.25 2.75 -12.03
CA GLN A 152 -4.29 3.72 -11.48
C GLN A 152 -3.22 2.95 -10.71
N VAL A 153 -2.15 2.53 -11.39
CA VAL A 153 -1.11 1.72 -10.77
C VAL A 153 -0.16 2.58 -9.94
N VAL A 154 0.05 2.14 -8.70
CA VAL A 154 0.97 2.78 -7.75
C VAL A 154 1.91 1.73 -7.18
N LYS A 155 3.22 1.91 -7.37
CA LYS A 155 4.22 1.09 -6.70
C LYS A 155 4.52 1.67 -5.33
N ALA A 156 4.33 0.86 -4.29
CA ALA A 156 4.60 1.21 -2.89
C ALA A 156 4.85 -0.06 -2.06
N PHE A 157 5.36 0.10 -0.83
CA PHE A 157 5.65 -0.96 0.14
C PHE A 157 6.73 -1.97 -0.29
N SER A 158 7.27 -1.90 -1.49
CA SER A 158 8.21 -2.89 -2.05
C SER A 158 9.61 -2.86 -1.41
N THR A 159 9.94 -1.82 -0.66
CA THR A 159 11.26 -1.65 -0.02
C THR A 159 11.33 -2.19 1.41
N LEU A 160 10.23 -2.71 1.95
CA LEU A 160 10.11 -3.17 3.33
C LEU A 160 9.91 -4.68 3.45
N GLY A 161 10.24 -5.23 4.63
CA GLY A 161 9.75 -6.53 5.06
C GLY A 161 8.34 -6.44 5.66
N ALA A 162 7.61 -7.55 5.63
CA ALA A 162 6.26 -7.62 6.20
C ALA A 162 6.22 -7.29 7.70
N GLU A 163 7.26 -7.66 8.44
CA GLU A 163 7.39 -7.31 9.87
C GLU A 163 7.40 -5.80 10.10
N THR A 164 8.19 -5.08 9.29
CA THR A 164 8.25 -3.61 9.36
C THR A 164 6.97 -2.94 8.87
N MET A 165 6.24 -3.56 7.91
CA MET A 165 4.92 -3.08 7.49
C MET A 165 3.89 -3.22 8.62
N TYR A 166 3.98 -4.31 9.38
CA TYR A 166 3.09 -4.57 10.51
C TYR A 166 3.42 -3.71 11.72
N GLU A 167 4.70 -3.59 12.07
CA GLU A 167 5.16 -2.85 13.25
C GLU A 167 6.35 -1.93 12.89
N PRO A 168 6.10 -0.77 12.29
CA PRO A 168 7.16 0.18 11.92
C PRO A 168 7.98 0.69 13.11
N SER A 169 7.43 0.68 14.32
CA SER A 169 8.10 1.14 15.54
C SER A 169 9.28 0.25 15.97
N LEU A 170 9.40 -0.96 15.40
CA LEU A 170 10.57 -1.83 15.61
C LEU A 170 11.82 -1.33 14.89
N ALA A 171 11.68 -0.37 13.97
CA ALA A 171 12.82 0.27 13.32
C ALA A 171 13.41 1.37 14.23
N GLU A 172 14.74 1.57 14.17
CA GLU A 172 15.45 2.58 14.98
C GLU A 172 15.12 4.03 14.57
N GLY A 173 14.32 4.24 13.52
CA GLY A 173 13.96 5.58 13.03
C GLY A 173 12.75 5.54 12.10
N PRO A 174 12.36 6.69 11.53
CA PRO A 174 11.23 6.77 10.62
C PRO A 174 11.43 5.86 9.41
N VAL A 175 10.47 5.00 9.12
CA VAL A 175 10.53 4.09 7.98
C VAL A 175 9.97 4.80 6.76
N THR A 176 10.83 5.27 5.87
CA THR A 176 10.44 5.94 4.64
C THR A 176 10.18 4.94 3.53
N ILE A 177 9.05 5.09 2.84
CA ILE A 177 8.75 4.33 1.63
C ILE A 177 8.59 5.25 0.41
N PRO A 178 9.21 4.91 -0.72
CA PRO A 178 8.96 5.59 -1.98
C PRO A 178 7.61 5.18 -2.56
N VAL A 179 6.91 6.17 -3.13
CA VAL A 179 5.65 5.98 -3.84
C VAL A 179 5.81 6.53 -5.25
N VAL A 180 5.52 5.73 -6.27
CA VAL A 180 5.52 6.15 -7.67
C VAL A 180 4.23 5.73 -8.37
N GLY A 181 3.79 6.54 -9.33
CA GLY A 181 2.60 6.31 -10.14
C GLY A 181 2.31 7.52 -11.02
N ASP A 182 1.51 7.35 -12.05
CA ASP A 182 1.21 8.44 -12.98
C ASP A 182 -0.02 9.24 -12.55
N ASP A 183 -0.92 8.67 -11.77
CA ASP A 183 -2.08 9.36 -11.20
C ASP A 183 -1.74 9.95 -9.82
N ARG A 184 -1.84 11.29 -9.72
CA ARG A 184 -1.52 12.01 -8.50
C ARG A 184 -2.47 11.66 -7.35
N ALA A 185 -3.77 11.57 -7.63
CA ALA A 185 -4.78 11.31 -6.60
C ALA A 185 -4.63 9.88 -6.03
N ALA A 186 -4.32 8.91 -6.90
CA ALA A 186 -4.04 7.55 -6.47
C ALA A 186 -2.79 7.47 -5.57
N LYS A 187 -1.71 8.20 -5.92
CA LYS A 187 -0.51 8.28 -5.07
C LYS A 187 -0.82 8.91 -3.71
N GLU A 188 -1.63 9.96 -3.67
CA GLU A 188 -2.05 10.62 -2.43
C GLU A 188 -2.84 9.66 -1.52
N VAL A 189 -3.76 8.85 -2.07
CA VAL A 189 -4.48 7.81 -1.33
C VAL A 189 -3.52 6.76 -0.76
N VAL A 190 -2.63 6.22 -1.58
CA VAL A 190 -1.67 5.20 -1.12
C VAL A 190 -0.70 5.76 -0.08
N ALA A 191 -0.25 6.99 -0.24
CA ALA A 191 0.60 7.66 0.72
C ALA A 191 -0.13 7.94 2.06
N ALA A 192 -1.43 8.26 2.02
CA ALA A 192 -2.25 8.39 3.22
C ALA A 192 -2.35 7.06 3.97
N LEU A 193 -2.72 5.97 3.27
CA LEU A 193 -2.76 4.62 3.84
C LEU A 193 -1.43 4.20 4.48
N ALA A 194 -0.31 4.55 3.86
CA ALA A 194 1.01 4.27 4.40
C ALA A 194 1.29 5.06 5.70
N ARG A 195 0.94 6.34 5.73
CA ARG A 195 1.14 7.20 6.93
C ARG A 195 0.27 6.78 8.09
N GLU A 196 -0.97 6.35 7.83
CA GLU A 196 -1.87 5.84 8.87
C GLU A 196 -1.29 4.65 9.60
N ILE A 197 -0.60 3.75 8.91
CA ILE A 197 0.06 2.60 9.53
C ILE A 197 1.47 2.91 10.07
N GLY A 198 1.86 4.19 10.12
CA GLY A 198 3.12 4.63 10.76
C GLY A 198 4.33 4.70 9.81
N LEU A 199 4.13 4.63 8.49
CA LEU A 199 5.20 4.76 7.50
C LEU A 199 5.29 6.20 6.96
N ASP A 200 6.50 6.63 6.64
CA ASP A 200 6.75 7.94 6.00
C ASP A 200 6.74 7.79 4.47
N ALA A 201 5.64 8.12 3.84
CA ALA A 201 5.49 7.97 2.39
C ALA A 201 5.94 9.21 1.62
N VAL A 202 6.84 9.02 0.64
CA VAL A 202 7.42 10.06 -0.21
C VAL A 202 7.08 9.79 -1.67
N ASP A 203 6.42 10.75 -2.32
CA ASP A 203 6.23 10.71 -3.78
C ASP A 203 7.57 10.96 -4.49
N VAL A 204 8.04 9.98 -5.24
CA VAL A 204 9.29 10.04 -6.00
C VAL A 204 9.05 10.02 -7.52
N GLY A 205 7.84 10.34 -7.93
CA GLY A 205 7.52 10.68 -9.32
C GLY A 205 6.64 9.66 -10.07
N PRO A 206 6.79 9.62 -11.40
CA PRO A 206 5.94 8.82 -12.27
C PRO A 206 6.26 7.32 -12.22
N LEU A 207 5.33 6.49 -12.73
CA LEU A 207 5.42 5.03 -12.68
C LEU A 207 6.70 4.46 -13.32
N ARG A 208 7.27 5.13 -14.34
CA ARG A 208 8.55 4.72 -14.96
C ARG A 208 9.74 4.69 -13.97
N HIS A 209 9.63 5.33 -12.80
CA HIS A 209 10.63 5.23 -11.73
C HIS A 209 10.52 3.94 -10.91
N ALA A 210 9.47 3.14 -11.12
CA ALA A 210 9.26 1.89 -10.39
C ALA A 210 10.46 0.94 -10.48
N ARG A 211 11.16 0.90 -11.64
CA ARG A 211 12.35 0.07 -11.81
C ARG A 211 13.49 0.45 -10.86
N ILE A 212 13.64 1.74 -10.57
CA ILE A 212 14.63 2.23 -9.60
C ILE A 212 14.26 1.74 -8.20
N ILE A 213 12.96 1.82 -7.86
CA ILE A 213 12.46 1.35 -6.57
C ILE A 213 12.62 -0.17 -6.42
N GLU A 214 12.32 -0.92 -7.47
CA GLU A 214 12.57 -2.36 -7.52
C GLU A 214 14.06 -2.67 -7.34
N GLY A 215 14.95 -1.83 -7.88
CA GLY A 215 16.40 -1.93 -7.69
C GLY A 215 16.86 -1.80 -6.23
N LEU A 216 16.20 -0.97 -5.42
CA LEU A 216 16.50 -0.85 -3.98
C LEU A 216 16.28 -2.17 -3.23
N HIS A 217 15.36 -3.01 -3.70
CA HIS A 217 15.13 -4.33 -3.11
C HIS A 217 16.39 -5.21 -3.14
N TYR A 218 17.22 -5.12 -4.17
CA TYR A 218 18.44 -5.93 -4.27
C TYR A 218 19.49 -5.54 -3.24
N LEU A 219 19.63 -4.24 -2.98
CA LEU A 219 20.50 -3.77 -1.91
C LEU A 219 20.06 -4.38 -0.57
N ARG A 220 18.74 -4.41 -0.32
CA ARG A 220 18.19 -5.01 0.87
C ARG A 220 18.31 -6.54 0.87
N ALA A 221 18.01 -7.20 -0.24
CA ALA A 221 18.01 -8.67 -0.34
C ALA A 221 19.42 -9.26 -0.24
N ASN A 222 20.44 -8.53 -0.76
CA ASN A 222 21.84 -8.95 -0.78
C ASN A 222 22.61 -8.50 0.47
N ALA A 223 22.05 -7.59 1.28
CA ALA A 223 22.68 -7.10 2.49
C ALA A 223 22.25 -7.92 3.70
N LEU A 224 23.20 -8.57 4.38
CA LEU A 224 23.04 -9.20 5.71
C LEU A 224 21.74 -10.00 5.90
N GLY A 225 21.30 -10.76 4.90
CA GLY A 225 20.09 -11.58 4.96
C GLY A 225 18.79 -10.77 4.98
N GLY A 226 18.76 -9.59 4.39
CA GLY A 226 17.56 -8.76 4.25
C GLY A 226 17.18 -7.95 5.49
N ARG A 227 18.10 -7.78 6.44
CA ARG A 227 17.88 -7.05 7.70
C ARG A 227 18.15 -5.55 7.60
N VAL A 228 18.36 -5.00 6.41
CA VAL A 228 18.62 -3.57 6.19
C VAL A 228 17.32 -2.87 5.82
N ASN A 229 16.95 -1.83 6.55
CA ASN A 229 15.93 -0.86 6.18
C ASN A 229 16.61 0.42 5.69
N PHE A 230 16.03 1.06 4.67
CA PHE A 230 16.53 2.34 4.20
C PHE A 230 15.92 3.46 5.03
N TYR A 231 16.77 4.33 5.53
CA TYR A 231 16.39 5.58 6.15
C TYR A 231 16.89 6.72 5.27
N PHE A 232 15.97 7.55 4.81
CA PHE A 232 16.30 8.75 4.05
C PHE A 232 16.02 9.96 4.95
N PRO A 233 17.03 10.53 5.63
CA PRO A 233 16.84 11.75 6.38
C PRO A 233 16.40 12.84 5.42
N ARG A 234 15.33 13.52 5.74
CA ARG A 234 14.92 14.71 4.99
C ARG A 234 15.76 15.87 5.48
N ASP A 235 16.45 16.55 4.57
CA ASP A 235 16.93 17.89 4.87
C ASP A 235 15.69 18.73 5.20
N HIS A 236 15.71 19.40 6.34
CA HIS A 236 14.67 20.38 6.66
C HIS A 236 14.60 21.35 5.50
N ALA A 237 13.40 21.52 4.94
CA ALA A 237 13.19 22.48 3.87
C ALA A 237 13.84 23.79 4.32
N ARG A 238 14.80 24.29 3.54
CA ARG A 238 15.30 25.63 3.72
C ARG A 238 14.15 26.53 3.26
N ASP A 239 13.50 27.18 4.21
CA ASP A 239 12.48 28.20 4.00
C ASP A 239 13.00 29.32 3.08
#